data_47ded3185eaf9dc1856d0156a8b770c3
#
_entry.id   47ded3185eaf9dc1856d0156a8b770c3
#
_cell.length_a   1.000
_cell.length_b   1.000
_cell.length_c   1.000
_cell.angle_alpha   90.00
_cell.angle_beta   90.00
_cell.angle_gamma   90.00
#
_symmetry.space_group_name_H-M   'P 1'
#
loop_
_entity.id
_entity.type
_entity.pdbx_description
1 polymer ?
#
loop_
_entity_poly.entity_id
_entity_poly.type
_entity_poly.pdbx_seq_one_letter_code
_entity_poly.pdbx_strand_id
1 'polypeptide(L)'
;MILESKRLVLRLFENTDKEKLIDLLNDKYISKWMDNLPFPYLEKHADWWIKTGSKKKYQYAIVYKESNKLIGSLKITLSGEIGCWIGTKYWKNGYASEAIERIKQFGFEELKLEKLWAATHKDNLAPFELMKKTGFNRVDDRAYYVEGIGETKVRPHFELVNRP
;
A
#
# COMPACT_ATOMS: atom_id res chain seq x y z
N MET A 1 10.00 9.31 -9.78
CA MET A 1 11.13 8.67 -9.07
C MET A 1 10.84 7.17 -9.04
N ILE A 2 11.85 6.35 -9.30
CA ILE A 2 11.78 4.88 -9.25
C ILE A 2 12.59 4.42 -8.05
N LEU A 3 12.01 3.53 -7.24
CA LEU A 3 12.71 2.89 -6.14
C LEU A 3 12.85 1.40 -6.44
N GLU A 4 13.98 0.82 -6.12
CA GLU A 4 14.24 -0.59 -6.38
C GLU A 4 14.64 -1.32 -5.10
N SER A 5 14.25 -2.59 -5.04
CA SER A 5 14.70 -3.57 -4.06
C SER A 5 15.27 -4.81 -4.78
N LYS A 6 15.51 -5.88 -4.07
CA LYS A 6 16.06 -7.10 -4.67
C LYS A 6 15.17 -7.65 -5.80
N ARG A 7 13.86 -7.77 -5.56
CA ARG A 7 12.92 -8.40 -6.50
C ARG A 7 11.90 -7.41 -7.10
N LEU A 8 11.79 -6.20 -6.54
CA LEU A 8 10.70 -5.27 -6.85
C LEU A 8 11.20 -3.96 -7.45
N VAL A 9 10.37 -3.39 -8.31
CA VAL A 9 10.44 -2.00 -8.76
C VAL A 9 9.19 -1.28 -8.27
N LEU A 10 9.37 -0.14 -7.60
CA LEU A 10 8.31 0.78 -7.22
C LEU A 10 8.36 1.96 -8.20
N ARG A 11 7.37 2.06 -9.06
CA ARG A 11 7.29 3.10 -10.11
C ARG A 11 5.89 3.69 -10.20
N LEU A 12 5.73 4.70 -11.02
CA LEU A 12 4.40 5.21 -11.34
C LEU A 12 3.58 4.15 -12.10
N PHE A 13 2.25 4.22 -11.93
CA PHE A 13 1.35 3.42 -12.75
C PHE A 13 1.39 3.86 -14.20
N GLU A 14 1.32 2.89 -15.09
CA GLU A 14 1.34 3.04 -16.56
C GLU A 14 0.07 2.45 -17.18
N ASN A 15 -0.26 2.86 -18.40
CA ASN A 15 -1.42 2.31 -19.10
C ASN A 15 -1.33 0.80 -19.32
N THR A 16 -0.11 0.27 -19.44
CA THR A 16 0.15 -1.17 -19.56
C THR A 16 -0.20 -1.98 -18.31
N ASP A 17 -0.40 -1.32 -17.16
CA ASP A 17 -0.82 -1.96 -15.92
C ASP A 17 -2.32 -2.23 -15.84
N LYS A 18 -3.14 -1.67 -16.76
CA LYS A 18 -4.60 -1.64 -16.66
C LYS A 18 -5.20 -3.03 -16.48
N GLU A 19 -4.91 -3.95 -17.40
CA GLU A 19 -5.49 -5.30 -17.38
C GLU A 19 -5.13 -6.03 -16.08
N LYS A 20 -3.88 -5.91 -15.66
CA LYS A 20 -3.40 -6.56 -14.44
C LYS A 20 -4.02 -5.94 -13.19
N LEU A 21 -4.20 -4.63 -13.17
CA LEU A 21 -4.87 -3.92 -12.09
C LEU A 21 -6.32 -4.39 -11.92
N ILE A 22 -7.06 -4.52 -13.02
CA ILE A 22 -8.42 -5.03 -13.03
C ILE A 22 -8.46 -6.47 -12.50
N ASP A 23 -7.58 -7.34 -13.01
CA ASP A 23 -7.48 -8.73 -12.56
C ASP A 23 -7.21 -8.85 -11.07
N LEU A 24 -6.26 -8.08 -10.55
CA LEU A 24 -5.87 -8.13 -9.13
C LEU A 24 -6.92 -7.56 -8.18
N LEU A 25 -7.65 -6.52 -8.60
CA LEU A 25 -8.63 -5.84 -7.73
C LEU A 25 -10.04 -6.42 -7.81
N ASN A 26 -10.33 -7.30 -8.76
CA ASN A 26 -11.55 -8.11 -8.79
C ASN A 26 -11.42 -9.34 -7.90
N ASP A 27 -11.05 -9.10 -6.66
CA ASP A 27 -10.83 -10.11 -5.64
C ASP A 27 -11.52 -9.68 -4.35
N LYS A 28 -12.45 -10.49 -3.86
CA LYS A 28 -13.20 -10.21 -2.62
C LYS A 28 -12.31 -10.14 -1.39
N TYR A 29 -11.20 -10.86 -1.36
CA TYR A 29 -10.23 -10.81 -0.26
C TYR A 29 -9.49 -9.48 -0.20
N ILE A 30 -9.28 -8.83 -1.34
CA ILE A 30 -8.70 -7.48 -1.42
C ILE A 30 -9.78 -6.44 -1.12
N SER A 31 -10.91 -6.48 -1.83
CA SER A 31 -11.96 -5.44 -1.74
C SER A 31 -12.57 -5.34 -0.34
N LYS A 32 -12.65 -6.45 0.38
CA LYS A 32 -13.15 -6.50 1.76
C LYS A 32 -12.43 -5.52 2.71
N TRP A 33 -11.15 -5.25 2.48
CA TRP A 33 -10.31 -4.45 3.36
C TRP A 33 -9.96 -3.06 2.79
N MET A 34 -10.52 -2.71 1.63
CA MET A 34 -10.29 -1.42 0.98
C MET A 34 -11.60 -0.63 0.89
N ASP A 35 -11.76 0.37 1.76
CA ASP A 35 -13.03 1.11 1.93
C ASP A 35 -13.52 1.82 0.68
N ASN A 36 -12.63 2.25 -0.20
CA ASN A 36 -12.96 3.07 -1.37
C ASN A 36 -12.81 2.33 -2.69
N LEU A 37 -12.66 1.01 -2.64
CA LEU A 37 -12.49 0.22 -3.85
C LEU A 37 -13.86 -0.16 -4.42
N PRO A 38 -14.20 0.26 -5.67
CA PRO A 38 -15.39 -0.23 -6.33
C PRO A 38 -15.30 -1.74 -6.55
N PHE A 39 -16.43 -2.45 -6.38
CA PHE A 39 -16.52 -3.86 -6.70
C PHE A 39 -17.85 -4.16 -7.41
N PRO A 40 -17.86 -4.76 -8.61
CA PRO A 40 -16.69 -5.20 -9.39
C PRO A 40 -15.81 -4.01 -9.84
N TYR A 41 -14.50 -4.26 -9.96
CA TYR A 41 -13.55 -3.27 -10.45
C TYR A 41 -13.52 -3.30 -11.98
N LEU A 42 -13.92 -2.21 -12.60
CA LEU A 42 -14.15 -2.10 -14.04
C LEU A 42 -13.04 -1.30 -14.72
N GLU A 43 -12.99 -1.39 -16.06
CA GLU A 43 -12.01 -0.65 -16.88
C GLU A 43 -12.03 0.86 -16.58
N LYS A 44 -13.22 1.47 -16.45
CA LYS A 44 -13.36 2.90 -16.09
C LYS A 44 -12.70 3.26 -14.77
N HIS A 45 -12.71 2.35 -13.80
CA HIS A 45 -12.06 2.55 -12.49
C HIS A 45 -10.52 2.50 -12.63
N ALA A 46 -10.02 1.56 -13.42
CA ALA A 46 -8.59 1.44 -13.72
C ALA A 46 -8.08 2.66 -14.51
N ASP A 47 -8.84 3.12 -15.49
CA ASP A 47 -8.53 4.33 -16.27
C ASP A 47 -8.44 5.56 -15.36
N TRP A 48 -9.43 5.74 -14.50
CA TRP A 48 -9.41 6.86 -13.54
C TRP A 48 -8.21 6.75 -12.59
N TRP A 49 -7.93 5.56 -12.07
CA TRP A 49 -6.79 5.35 -11.18
C TRP A 49 -5.46 5.70 -11.86
N ILE A 50 -5.21 5.15 -13.03
CA ILE A 50 -3.97 5.37 -13.77
C ILE A 50 -3.81 6.85 -14.18
N LYS A 51 -4.87 7.49 -14.65
CA LYS A 51 -4.84 8.87 -15.14
C LYS A 51 -4.86 9.92 -14.03
N THR A 52 -5.52 9.62 -12.91
CA THR A 52 -5.84 10.61 -11.87
C THR A 52 -5.49 10.13 -10.46
N GLY A 53 -6.08 9.03 -10.00
CA GLY A 53 -6.00 8.58 -8.60
C GLY A 53 -4.58 8.28 -8.14
N SER A 54 -3.77 7.68 -9.00
CA SER A 54 -2.38 7.32 -8.72
C SER A 54 -1.38 8.48 -8.88
N LYS A 55 -1.82 9.65 -9.35
CA LYS A 55 -0.91 10.80 -9.56
C LYS A 55 -0.57 11.57 -8.28
N LYS A 56 -1.03 11.09 -7.14
CA LYS A 56 -0.60 11.60 -5.84
C LYS A 56 0.89 11.35 -5.66
N LYS A 57 1.56 12.30 -5.03
CA LYS A 57 2.98 12.19 -4.72
C LYS A 57 3.25 10.93 -3.90
N TYR A 58 4.27 10.16 -4.30
CA TYR A 58 4.68 8.92 -3.63
C TYR A 58 3.63 7.80 -3.59
N GLN A 59 2.79 7.72 -4.61
CA GLN A 59 1.95 6.57 -4.90
C GLN A 59 2.64 5.70 -5.95
N TYR A 60 2.90 4.44 -5.62
CA TYR A 60 3.68 3.53 -6.45
C TYR A 60 2.91 2.27 -6.85
N ALA A 61 3.10 1.85 -8.09
CA ALA A 61 2.88 0.48 -8.53
C ALA A 61 4.03 -0.39 -8.01
N ILE A 62 3.73 -1.56 -7.47
CA ILE A 62 4.71 -2.58 -7.12
C ILE A 62 4.81 -3.55 -8.30
N VAL A 63 5.98 -3.63 -8.90
CA VAL A 63 6.25 -4.47 -10.07
C VAL A 63 7.29 -5.53 -9.74
N TYR A 64 6.99 -6.78 -10.08
CA TYR A 64 7.95 -7.88 -9.93
C TYR A 64 8.94 -7.86 -11.08
N LYS A 65 10.24 -7.72 -10.77
CA LYS A 65 11.30 -7.50 -11.76
C LYS A 65 11.36 -8.59 -12.83
N GLU A 66 11.30 -9.85 -12.42
CA GLU A 66 11.49 -10.99 -13.32
C GLU A 66 10.42 -11.04 -14.43
N SER A 67 9.17 -10.78 -14.08
CA SER A 67 8.06 -10.82 -15.03
C SER A 67 7.67 -9.46 -15.61
N ASN A 68 8.20 -8.37 -15.04
CA ASN A 68 7.79 -6.99 -15.31
C ASN A 68 6.27 -6.76 -15.16
N LYS A 69 5.62 -7.50 -14.25
CA LYS A 69 4.18 -7.42 -14.02
C LYS A 69 3.85 -6.71 -12.72
N LEU A 70 2.78 -5.92 -12.76
CA LEU A 70 2.16 -5.34 -11.57
C LEU A 70 1.73 -6.44 -10.61
N ILE A 71 2.09 -6.32 -9.34
CA ILE A 71 1.68 -7.24 -8.28
C ILE A 71 0.97 -6.58 -7.11
N GLY A 72 0.98 -5.25 -7.04
CA GLY A 72 0.35 -4.52 -5.95
C GLY A 72 0.58 -3.02 -6.03
N SER A 73 0.32 -2.34 -4.93
CA SER A 73 0.52 -0.89 -4.79
C SER A 73 1.00 -0.53 -3.40
N LEU A 74 1.74 0.55 -3.32
CA LEU A 74 2.32 1.10 -2.10
C LEU A 74 2.24 2.62 -2.14
N LYS A 75 1.91 3.24 -1.01
CA LYS A 75 1.99 4.69 -0.83
C LYS A 75 2.81 5.06 0.41
N ILE A 76 3.40 6.23 0.37
CA ILE A 76 3.87 6.95 1.55
C ILE A 76 3.46 8.42 1.43
N THR A 77 3.02 9.01 2.51
CA THR A 77 2.67 10.44 2.57
C THR A 77 3.75 11.23 3.29
N LEU A 78 3.73 12.56 3.15
CA LEU A 78 4.63 13.44 3.93
C LEU A 78 4.31 13.45 5.44
N SER A 79 3.13 12.99 5.84
CA SER A 79 2.80 12.75 7.25
C SER A 79 3.32 11.40 7.77
N GLY A 80 3.96 10.60 6.92
CA GLY A 80 4.51 9.30 7.27
C GLY A 80 3.53 8.12 7.16
N GLU A 81 2.30 8.34 6.64
CA GLU A 81 1.36 7.24 6.41
C GLU A 81 1.86 6.30 5.33
N ILE A 82 1.88 5.00 5.63
CA ILE A 82 2.15 3.93 4.67
C ILE A 82 0.88 3.14 4.42
N GLY A 83 0.60 2.86 3.14
CA GLY A 83 -0.43 1.92 2.72
C GLY A 83 0.14 0.97 1.68
N CYS A 84 -0.19 -0.32 1.79
CA CYS A 84 0.32 -1.36 0.88
C CYS A 84 -0.75 -2.42 0.66
N TRP A 85 -0.91 -2.86 -0.57
CA TRP A 85 -1.62 -4.09 -0.88
C TRP A 85 -0.86 -4.90 -1.94
N ILE A 86 -0.96 -6.20 -1.84
CA ILE A 86 -0.41 -7.17 -2.79
C ILE A 86 -1.55 -8.06 -3.27
N GLY A 87 -1.62 -8.34 -4.56
CA GLY A 87 -2.60 -9.28 -5.12
C GLY A 87 -2.49 -10.65 -4.48
N THR A 88 -3.63 -11.30 -4.22
CA THR A 88 -3.68 -12.58 -3.48
C THR A 88 -2.82 -13.69 -4.09
N LYS A 89 -2.67 -13.69 -5.41
CA LYS A 89 -1.81 -14.64 -6.14
C LYS A 89 -0.33 -14.56 -5.72
N TYR A 90 0.08 -13.44 -5.14
CA TYR A 90 1.47 -13.16 -4.77
C TYR A 90 1.72 -13.16 -3.26
N TRP A 91 0.70 -13.52 -2.47
CA TRP A 91 0.84 -13.61 -1.02
C TRP A 91 1.83 -14.70 -0.60
N LYS A 92 2.33 -14.61 0.64
CA LYS A 92 3.27 -15.57 1.26
C LYS A 92 4.61 -15.71 0.54
N ASN A 93 5.01 -14.71 -0.24
CA ASN A 93 6.30 -14.65 -0.92
C ASN A 93 7.24 -13.59 -0.32
N GLY A 94 6.78 -12.82 0.67
CA GLY A 94 7.56 -11.76 1.30
C GLY A 94 7.61 -10.46 0.50
N TYR A 95 6.82 -10.29 -0.55
CA TYR A 95 6.83 -9.07 -1.37
C TYR A 95 6.36 -7.84 -0.61
N ALA A 96 5.31 -7.94 0.21
CA ALA A 96 4.85 -6.83 1.02
C ALA A 96 5.92 -6.36 2.01
N SER A 97 6.58 -7.29 2.69
CA SER A 97 7.70 -6.97 3.60
C SER A 97 8.83 -6.27 2.86
N GLU A 98 9.22 -6.77 1.70
CA GLU A 98 10.30 -6.19 0.88
C GLU A 98 9.95 -4.77 0.41
N ALA A 99 8.71 -4.56 -0.05
CA ALA A 99 8.22 -3.26 -0.46
C ALA A 99 8.20 -2.25 0.72
N ILE A 100 7.74 -2.69 1.90
CA ILE A 100 7.70 -1.85 3.10
C ILE A 100 9.13 -1.51 3.56
N GLU A 101 10.06 -2.46 3.57
CA GLU A 101 11.46 -2.17 3.93
C GLU A 101 12.06 -1.11 2.99
N ARG A 102 11.80 -1.20 1.69
CA ARG A 102 12.30 -0.21 0.73
C ARG A 102 11.69 1.17 0.93
N ILE A 103 10.39 1.24 1.21
CA ILE A 103 9.73 2.53 1.43
C ILE A 103 10.08 3.15 2.79
N LYS A 104 10.37 2.36 3.81
CA LYS A 104 10.91 2.83 5.10
C LYS A 104 12.25 3.54 4.88
N GLN A 105 13.14 2.92 4.16
CA GLN A 105 14.43 3.51 3.81
C GLN A 105 14.23 4.86 3.10
N PHE A 106 13.39 4.90 2.07
CA PHE A 106 13.05 6.13 1.36
C PHE A 106 12.47 7.20 2.29
N GLY A 107 11.53 6.82 3.14
CA GLY A 107 10.89 7.73 4.09
C GLY A 107 11.88 8.36 5.08
N PHE A 108 12.77 7.57 5.64
CA PHE A 108 13.73 8.04 6.63
C PHE A 108 14.95 8.73 6.00
N GLU A 109 15.52 8.16 4.96
CA GLU A 109 16.78 8.66 4.39
C GLU A 109 16.59 9.81 3.40
N GLU A 110 15.56 9.74 2.55
CA GLU A 110 15.33 10.72 1.49
C GLU A 110 14.29 11.77 1.86
N LEU A 111 13.15 11.36 2.43
CA LEU A 111 12.11 12.29 2.88
C LEU A 111 12.38 12.90 4.26
N LYS A 112 13.37 12.36 5.00
CA LYS A 112 13.75 12.84 6.34
C LYS A 112 12.58 12.84 7.34
N LEU A 113 11.68 11.87 7.19
CA LEU A 113 10.56 11.72 8.12
C LEU A 113 11.06 11.22 9.49
N GLU A 114 10.48 11.75 10.55
CA GLU A 114 10.82 11.34 11.92
C GLU A 114 10.07 10.07 12.32
N LYS A 115 8.90 9.84 11.70
CA LYS A 115 8.02 8.73 12.04
C LYS A 115 7.25 8.24 10.81
N LEU A 116 7.05 6.93 10.77
CA LEU A 116 6.14 6.27 9.83
C LEU A 116 4.99 5.64 10.60
N TRP A 117 3.82 5.53 9.97
CA TRP A 117 2.66 4.93 10.59
C TRP A 117 1.75 4.23 9.57
N ALA A 118 0.96 3.29 10.05
CA ALA A 118 -0.07 2.60 9.28
C ALA A 118 -1.30 2.34 10.14
N ALA A 119 -2.46 2.38 9.52
CA ALA A 119 -3.74 1.97 10.12
C ALA A 119 -4.32 0.79 9.36
N THR A 120 -4.96 -0.13 10.05
CA THR A 120 -5.53 -1.34 9.47
C THR A 120 -6.95 -1.55 9.96
N HIS A 121 -7.71 -2.43 9.30
CA HIS A 121 -8.96 -2.91 9.86
C HIS A 121 -8.71 -3.82 11.07
N LYS A 122 -9.51 -3.67 12.12
CA LYS A 122 -9.38 -4.45 13.36
C LYS A 122 -9.48 -5.97 13.16
N ASP A 123 -10.24 -6.40 12.16
CA ASP A 123 -10.48 -7.81 11.85
C ASP A 123 -9.54 -8.39 10.80
N ASN A 124 -8.67 -7.55 10.22
CA ASN A 124 -7.67 -7.97 9.25
C ASN A 124 -6.33 -8.23 9.95
N LEU A 125 -6.06 -9.49 10.29
CA LEU A 125 -4.88 -9.86 11.08
C LEU A 125 -3.58 -9.91 10.26
N ALA A 126 -3.64 -10.09 8.95
CA ALA A 126 -2.45 -10.20 8.10
C ALA A 126 -1.55 -8.96 8.16
N PRO A 127 -2.07 -7.71 8.10
CA PRO A 127 -1.26 -6.52 8.30
C PRO A 127 -0.59 -6.41 9.67
N PHE A 128 -1.17 -7.00 10.73
CA PHE A 128 -0.57 -6.97 12.07
C PHE A 128 0.78 -7.68 12.10
N GLU A 129 0.84 -8.89 11.53
CA GLU A 129 2.08 -9.64 11.43
C GLU A 129 3.09 -8.95 10.51
N LEU A 130 2.63 -8.37 9.42
CA LEU A 130 3.46 -7.61 8.49
C LEU A 130 4.08 -6.38 9.16
N MET A 131 3.30 -5.60 9.90
CA MET A 131 3.79 -4.43 10.62
C MET A 131 4.82 -4.82 11.67
N LYS A 132 4.53 -5.84 12.47
CA LYS A 132 5.45 -6.38 13.47
C LYS A 132 6.76 -6.84 12.83
N LYS A 133 6.68 -7.64 11.77
CA LYS A 133 7.85 -8.15 11.03
C LYS A 133 8.73 -7.04 10.47
N THR A 134 8.14 -5.92 10.07
CA THR A 134 8.84 -4.77 9.50
C THR A 134 9.21 -3.70 10.54
N GLY A 135 9.09 -4.03 11.84
CA GLY A 135 9.61 -3.22 12.95
C GLY A 135 8.64 -2.20 13.51
N PHE A 136 7.40 -2.15 13.03
CA PHE A 136 6.38 -1.25 13.59
C PHE A 136 5.86 -1.78 14.93
N ASN A 137 5.57 -0.85 15.84
CA ASN A 137 4.95 -1.14 17.12
C ASN A 137 3.48 -0.76 17.08
N ARG A 138 2.62 -1.64 17.60
CA ARG A 138 1.22 -1.28 17.82
C ARG A 138 1.13 -0.26 18.95
N VAL A 139 0.34 0.78 18.71
CA VAL A 139 -0.02 1.80 19.68
C VAL A 139 -1.53 1.80 19.88
N ASP A 140 -2.07 2.73 20.68
CA ASP A 140 -3.49 2.83 20.90
C ASP A 140 -4.27 3.02 19.60
N ASP A 141 -5.43 2.38 19.51
CA ASP A 141 -6.33 2.53 18.36
C ASP A 141 -6.74 3.99 18.20
N ARG A 142 -6.87 4.43 16.96
CA ARG A 142 -7.21 5.81 16.63
C ARG A 142 -8.43 5.92 15.73
N ALA A 143 -9.15 7.03 15.87
CA ALA A 143 -10.26 7.38 15.00
C ALA A 143 -9.75 8.01 13.69
N TYR A 144 -10.28 7.53 12.56
CA TYR A 144 -10.00 8.05 11.22
C TYR A 144 -11.30 8.35 10.51
N TYR A 145 -11.39 9.54 9.91
CA TYR A 145 -12.47 9.86 8.99
C TYR A 145 -12.19 9.22 7.63
N VAL A 146 -13.12 8.41 7.14
CA VAL A 146 -13.02 7.72 5.86
C VAL A 146 -13.88 8.46 4.84
N GLU A 147 -13.27 9.30 4.04
CA GLU A 147 -13.95 10.18 3.07
C GLU A 147 -14.86 9.42 2.10
N GLY A 148 -14.42 8.26 1.61
CA GLY A 148 -15.17 7.49 0.62
C GLY A 148 -16.49 6.91 1.12
N ILE A 149 -16.68 6.78 2.44
CA ILE A 149 -17.93 6.30 3.06
C ILE A 149 -18.55 7.33 4.00
N GLY A 150 -17.89 8.48 4.22
CA GLY A 150 -18.41 9.55 5.07
C GLY A 150 -18.52 9.22 6.55
N GLU A 151 -17.75 8.26 7.05
CA GLU A 151 -17.83 7.76 8.43
C GLU A 151 -16.49 7.86 9.15
N THR A 152 -16.54 8.03 10.47
CA THR A 152 -15.36 7.88 11.33
C THR A 152 -15.27 6.44 11.83
N LYS A 153 -14.12 5.80 11.63
CA LYS A 153 -13.82 4.45 12.11
C LYS A 153 -12.65 4.46 13.06
N VAL A 154 -12.72 3.63 14.11
CA VAL A 154 -11.60 3.38 15.01
C VAL A 154 -10.81 2.19 14.48
N ARG A 155 -9.48 2.37 14.34
CA ARG A 155 -8.59 1.38 13.73
C ARG A 155 -7.34 1.14 14.54
N PRO A 156 -6.83 -0.11 14.52
CA PRO A 156 -5.48 -0.40 14.96
C PRO A 156 -4.47 0.49 14.28
N HIS A 157 -3.57 1.05 15.06
CA HIS A 157 -2.54 1.98 14.61
C HIS A 157 -1.15 1.46 14.97
N PHE A 158 -0.24 1.55 14.02
CA PHE A 158 1.14 1.09 14.13
C PHE A 158 2.10 2.24 13.82
N GLU A 159 3.16 2.35 14.58
CA GLU A 159 4.16 3.40 14.40
C GLU A 159 5.58 2.84 14.39
N LEU A 160 6.43 3.50 13.63
CA LEU A 160 7.87 3.30 13.63
C LEU A 160 8.57 4.65 13.66
N VAL A 161 9.30 4.91 14.74
CA VAL A 161 10.09 6.13 14.90
C VAL A 161 11.47 5.93 14.30
N ASN A 162 11.95 6.91 13.54
CA ASN A 162 13.32 6.94 13.07
C ASN A 162 14.25 7.12 14.28
N ARG A 163 15.04 6.10 14.57
CA ARG A 163 16.08 6.19 15.60
C ARG A 163 17.43 6.25 14.90
N PRO A 164 18.19 7.34 15.11
CA PRO A 164 19.54 7.45 14.55
C PRO A 164 20.48 6.40 15.13
#